data_4a026caaaf622518de4ec9bc1c9f974a
#
_entry.id   4a026caaaf622518de4ec9bc1c9f974a
#
_cell.length_a   1.000
_cell.length_b   1.000
_cell.length_c   1.000
_cell.angle_alpha   90.00
_cell.angle_beta   90.00
_cell.angle_gamma   90.00
#
_symmetry.space_group_name_H-M   'P 1'
#
loop_
_entity.id
_entity.type
_entity.pdbx_description
1 polymer ?
#
loop_
_entity_poly.entity_id
_entity_poly.type
_entity_poly.pdbx_seq_one_letter_code
_entity_poly.pdbx_strand_id
1 'polypeptide(L)'
;AGVHASMMVAHFDWPADHEGEGCEEMPLDCTQLTYKLNRLLPPDVAVQAVRPVGPEMHARFSATRRTYHYYIHTRKDPFLRGYSWQVNVPLDFALMNEAAQVLLEYSDFTSFSKTGTDVKTNICQLTEARWEQLKPGEWRFTVSANRFLRNMVRAIVGTLVEVGRHRMTISQMRHAIEAKDRQRAGESVPGHALYLTNIEY
;
A
#
# COMPACT_ATOMS: atom_id res chain seq x y z
N ALA A 1 6.61 1.37 -9.68
CA ALA A 1 7.94 1.33 -9.09
C ALA A 1 8.07 2.44 -8.06
N GLY A 2 8.99 2.29 -7.08
CA GLY A 2 9.25 3.28 -6.04
C GLY A 2 8.29 3.26 -4.85
N VAL A 3 7.45 2.25 -4.68
CA VAL A 3 6.65 2.04 -3.46
C VAL A 3 7.48 1.26 -2.46
N HIS A 4 7.49 1.72 -1.22
CA HIS A 4 8.19 1.05 -0.12
C HIS A 4 7.30 0.02 0.56
N ALA A 5 7.92 -0.89 1.31
CA ALA A 5 7.24 -1.80 2.21
C ALA A 5 8.06 -1.94 3.49
N SER A 6 7.50 -1.58 4.64
CA SER A 6 8.08 -1.91 5.95
C SER A 6 7.69 -3.34 6.37
N MET A 7 6.63 -3.88 5.78
CA MET A 7 6.22 -5.27 5.89
C MET A 7 5.76 -5.78 4.53
N MET A 8 6.43 -6.82 4.03
CA MET A 8 6.04 -7.53 2.82
C MET A 8 6.18 -9.02 3.07
N VAL A 9 5.20 -9.81 2.62
CA VAL A 9 5.21 -11.27 2.74
C VAL A 9 5.26 -11.88 1.33
N ALA A 10 6.16 -12.79 1.13
CA ALA A 10 6.26 -13.65 -0.04
C ALA A 10 6.19 -15.11 0.39
N HIS A 11 5.78 -16.00 -0.48
CA HIS A 11 5.80 -17.45 -0.26
C HIS A 11 6.52 -18.13 -1.43
N PHE A 12 7.08 -19.28 -1.15
CA PHE A 12 7.71 -20.15 -2.13
C PHE A 12 7.57 -21.60 -1.67
N ASP A 13 7.60 -22.51 -2.61
CA ASP A 13 7.62 -23.94 -2.31
C ASP A 13 9.06 -24.36 -2.04
N TRP A 14 9.27 -25.11 -0.97
CA TRP A 14 10.55 -25.73 -0.65
C TRP A 14 10.48 -27.19 -1.05
N PRO A 15 11.34 -27.70 -1.96
CA PRO A 15 11.32 -29.09 -2.33
C PRO A 15 11.61 -29.94 -1.11
N ALA A 16 10.70 -30.84 -0.80
CA ALA A 16 10.84 -31.78 0.31
C ALA A 16 11.88 -32.89 -0.02
N ASP A 17 12.12 -33.13 -1.31
CA ASP A 17 12.92 -34.26 -1.79
C ASP A 17 14.05 -33.76 -2.68
N HIS A 18 15.26 -33.88 -2.18
CA HIS A 18 16.36 -34.24 -3.08
C HIS A 18 16.32 -35.77 -3.17
N GLU A 19 15.78 -36.33 -4.26
CA GLU A 19 15.93 -37.73 -4.61
C GLU A 19 17.42 -38.00 -4.86
N GLY A 20 18.13 -38.23 -3.77
CA GLY A 20 19.51 -38.73 -3.74
C GLY A 20 19.56 -39.80 -2.66
N GLU A 21 19.86 -41.04 -3.05
CA GLU A 21 20.06 -42.16 -2.11
C GLU A 21 21.01 -41.70 -0.99
N GLY A 22 20.51 -41.62 0.25
CA GLY A 22 21.30 -41.38 1.45
C GLY A 22 21.21 -39.99 2.10
N CYS A 23 20.36 -39.06 1.66
CA CYS A 23 20.11 -37.83 2.39
C CYS A 23 18.95 -38.03 3.40
N GLU A 24 19.29 -38.04 4.69
CA GLU A 24 18.28 -37.85 5.75
C GLU A 24 17.54 -36.55 5.50
N GLU A 25 16.19 -36.55 5.64
CA GLU A 25 15.38 -35.36 5.57
C GLU A 25 15.87 -34.31 6.60
N MET A 26 16.72 -33.39 6.17
CA MET A 26 17.07 -32.26 7.04
C MET A 26 15.96 -31.25 7.01
N PRO A 27 15.29 -31.02 8.15
CA PRO A 27 14.27 -29.98 8.22
C PRO A 27 14.86 -28.63 7.85
N LEU A 28 14.12 -27.84 7.08
CA LEU A 28 14.54 -26.51 6.68
C LEU A 28 14.91 -25.65 7.89
N ASP A 29 16.19 -25.32 8.04
CA ASP A 29 16.63 -24.35 9.04
C ASP A 29 16.28 -22.93 8.57
N CYS A 30 15.10 -22.46 9.00
CA CYS A 30 14.56 -21.15 8.67
C CYS A 30 15.49 -20.01 9.15
N THR A 31 16.21 -20.19 10.26
CA THR A 31 17.14 -19.18 10.79
C THR A 31 18.35 -19.05 9.89
N GLN A 32 18.95 -20.18 9.50
CA GLN A 32 20.09 -20.21 8.58
C GLN A 32 19.68 -19.67 7.21
N LEU A 33 18.49 -20.03 6.71
CA LEU A 33 17.98 -19.51 5.43
C LEU A 33 17.79 -18.00 5.47
N THR A 34 17.18 -17.47 6.54
CA THR A 34 17.04 -16.02 6.75
C THR A 34 18.40 -15.32 6.70
N TYR A 35 19.40 -15.85 7.38
CA TYR A 35 20.76 -15.31 7.36
C TYR A 35 21.37 -15.34 5.95
N LYS A 36 21.29 -16.47 5.25
CA LYS A 36 21.83 -16.62 3.89
C LYS A 36 21.15 -15.66 2.90
N LEU A 37 19.82 -15.52 2.96
CA LEU A 37 19.08 -14.60 2.10
C LEU A 37 19.53 -13.15 2.31
N ASN A 38 19.69 -12.70 3.56
CA ASN A 38 20.17 -11.33 3.85
C ASN A 38 21.61 -11.07 3.38
N ARG A 39 22.42 -12.12 3.17
CA ARG A 39 23.75 -11.97 2.59
C ARG A 39 23.77 -11.87 1.07
N LEU A 40 22.73 -12.35 0.41
CA LEU A 40 22.61 -12.36 -1.05
C LEU A 40 21.79 -11.19 -1.58
N LEU A 41 20.83 -10.70 -0.80
CA LEU A 41 19.93 -9.63 -1.20
C LEU A 41 20.63 -8.26 -1.19
N PRO A 42 20.18 -7.33 -2.05
CA PRO A 42 20.69 -5.98 -2.05
C PRO A 42 20.36 -5.22 -0.74
N PRO A 43 21.07 -4.15 -0.40
CA PRO A 43 20.95 -3.46 0.90
C PRO A 43 19.58 -2.80 1.15
N ASP A 44 18.75 -2.67 0.13
CA ASP A 44 17.39 -2.13 0.22
C ASP A 44 16.31 -3.21 0.47
N VAL A 45 16.72 -4.48 0.61
CA VAL A 45 15.83 -5.61 0.93
C VAL A 45 16.35 -6.37 2.13
N ALA A 46 15.53 -6.49 3.19
CA ALA A 46 15.86 -7.26 4.38
C ALA A 46 14.78 -8.31 4.68
N VAL A 47 15.19 -9.56 4.82
CA VAL A 47 14.31 -10.67 5.26
C VAL A 47 14.30 -10.71 6.78
N GLN A 48 13.14 -10.49 7.39
CA GLN A 48 12.96 -10.49 8.84
C GLN A 48 12.88 -11.91 9.40
N ALA A 49 12.16 -12.78 8.71
CA ALA A 49 12.02 -14.19 9.09
C ALA A 49 11.57 -15.04 7.90
N VAL A 50 11.96 -16.30 7.91
CA VAL A 50 11.36 -17.38 7.12
C VAL A 50 10.59 -18.27 8.09
N ARG A 51 9.39 -18.70 7.72
CA ARG A 51 8.54 -19.56 8.56
C ARG A 51 7.83 -20.60 7.69
N PRO A 52 7.74 -21.85 8.14
CA PRO A 52 6.88 -22.83 7.48
C PRO A 52 5.42 -22.44 7.64
N VAL A 53 4.63 -22.70 6.62
CA VAL A 53 3.19 -22.45 6.58
C VAL A 53 2.48 -23.64 5.96
N GLY A 54 1.17 -23.76 6.17
CA GLY A 54 0.39 -24.82 5.56
C GLY A 54 0.32 -24.70 4.03
N PRO A 55 0.06 -25.80 3.31
CA PRO A 55 0.09 -25.88 1.85
C PRO A 55 -0.91 -24.94 1.16
N GLU A 56 -2.01 -24.59 1.83
CA GLU A 56 -3.02 -23.68 1.29
C GLU A 56 -2.67 -22.19 1.50
N MET A 57 -1.56 -21.90 2.18
CA MET A 57 -1.19 -20.52 2.47
C MET A 57 -0.64 -19.82 1.23
N HIS A 58 -1.26 -18.69 0.88
CA HIS A 58 -0.83 -17.88 -0.24
C HIS A 58 -0.65 -16.42 0.19
N ALA A 59 0.58 -15.88 0.11
CA ALA A 59 0.93 -14.54 0.58
C ALA A 59 0.04 -13.40 0.06
N ARG A 60 -0.55 -13.55 -1.12
CA ARG A 60 -1.45 -12.56 -1.69
C ARG A 60 -2.92 -12.83 -1.39
N PHE A 61 -3.36 -14.08 -1.51
CA PHE A 61 -4.80 -14.41 -1.50
C PHE A 61 -5.31 -14.76 -0.10
N SER A 62 -4.45 -15.27 0.79
CA SER A 62 -4.84 -15.54 2.19
C SER A 62 -4.86 -14.30 3.07
N ALA A 63 -4.29 -13.18 2.60
CA ALA A 63 -4.30 -11.95 3.39
C ALA A 63 -5.70 -11.33 3.46
N THR A 64 -6.15 -11.06 4.69
CA THR A 64 -7.48 -10.54 5.04
C THR A 64 -7.51 -9.01 5.09
N ARG A 65 -6.42 -8.36 5.48
CA ARG A 65 -6.31 -6.90 5.54
C ARG A 65 -4.90 -6.43 5.18
N ARG A 66 -4.82 -5.25 4.55
CA ARG A 66 -3.58 -4.53 4.27
C ARG A 66 -3.72 -3.10 4.69
N THR A 67 -2.64 -2.52 5.25
CA THR A 67 -2.56 -1.12 5.62
C THR A 67 -1.44 -0.45 4.86
N TYR A 68 -1.76 0.72 4.31
CA TYR A 68 -0.78 1.58 3.66
C TYR A 68 -0.69 2.92 4.38
N HIS A 69 0.53 3.46 4.43
CA HIS A 69 0.80 4.84 4.82
C HIS A 69 1.26 5.64 3.62
N TYR A 70 0.80 6.88 3.51
CA TYR A 70 1.31 7.85 2.54
C TYR A 70 1.77 9.10 3.27
N TYR A 71 3.01 9.54 3.00
CA TYR A 71 3.63 10.66 3.72
C TYR A 71 3.69 11.91 2.85
N ILE A 72 3.28 13.04 3.44
CA ILE A 72 3.40 14.38 2.84
C ILE A 72 4.18 15.27 3.81
N HIS A 73 5.06 16.13 3.26
CA HIS A 73 5.68 17.21 4.01
C HIS A 73 5.53 18.53 3.24
N THR A 74 5.34 19.64 3.99
CA THR A 74 5.08 20.98 3.45
C THR A 74 6.28 21.92 3.59
N ARG A 75 7.35 21.48 4.24
CA ARG A 75 8.60 22.21 4.41
C ARG A 75 9.72 21.46 3.71
N LYS A 76 10.65 22.20 3.09
CA LYS A 76 11.81 21.58 2.46
C LYS A 76 12.66 20.83 3.52
N ASP A 77 12.82 19.53 3.32
CA ASP A 77 13.65 18.68 4.16
C ASP A 77 14.45 17.69 3.28
N PRO A 78 15.80 17.83 3.23
CA PRO A 78 16.63 16.93 2.44
C PRO A 78 16.60 15.47 2.91
N PHE A 79 16.32 15.20 4.20
CA PHE A 79 16.27 13.85 4.76
C PHE A 79 14.99 13.10 4.40
N LEU A 80 13.93 13.80 4.00
CA LEU A 80 12.68 13.21 3.54
C LEU A 80 12.65 12.97 2.02
N ARG A 81 13.72 13.35 1.31
CA ARG A 81 13.83 13.13 -0.13
C ARG A 81 13.79 11.63 -0.46
N GLY A 82 12.82 11.24 -1.31
CA GLY A 82 12.62 9.83 -1.68
C GLY A 82 11.81 9.01 -0.68
N TYR A 83 11.38 9.60 0.44
CA TYR A 83 10.62 8.93 1.50
C TYR A 83 9.26 9.58 1.81
N SER A 84 9.07 10.81 1.39
CA SER A 84 7.84 11.58 1.58
C SER A 84 7.65 12.53 0.40
N TRP A 85 6.41 12.86 0.06
CA TRP A 85 6.09 13.78 -1.02
C TRP A 85 6.09 15.22 -0.51
N GLN A 86 7.00 16.05 -1.05
CA GLN A 86 7.00 17.49 -0.76
C GLN A 86 5.87 18.18 -1.53
N VAL A 87 4.99 18.87 -0.80
CA VAL A 87 3.89 19.66 -1.36
C VAL A 87 4.09 21.11 -0.96
N ASN A 88 4.32 21.98 -1.96
CA ASN A 88 4.65 23.39 -1.72
C ASN A 88 3.42 24.32 -1.71
N VAL A 89 2.21 23.75 -1.73
CA VAL A 89 0.96 24.51 -1.68
C VAL A 89 0.23 24.22 -0.38
N PRO A 90 -0.52 25.18 0.17
CA PRO A 90 -1.36 24.93 1.32
C PRO A 90 -2.37 23.81 1.05
N LEU A 91 -2.54 22.92 2.03
CA LEU A 91 -3.55 21.86 2.00
C LEU A 91 -4.45 21.98 3.23
N ASP A 92 -5.74 21.90 3.02
CA ASP A 92 -6.74 21.81 4.06
C ASP A 92 -6.92 20.37 4.51
N PHE A 93 -6.15 19.93 5.51
CA PHE A 93 -6.19 18.56 6.02
C PHE A 93 -7.48 18.24 6.78
N ALA A 94 -8.19 19.22 7.31
CA ALA A 94 -9.49 19.02 7.92
C ALA A 94 -10.50 18.59 6.84
N LEU A 95 -10.57 19.36 5.75
CA LEU A 95 -11.42 19.03 4.60
C LEU A 95 -11.00 17.69 3.92
N MET A 96 -9.69 17.42 3.84
CA MET A 96 -9.18 16.13 3.35
C MET A 96 -9.61 14.96 4.24
N ASN A 97 -9.72 15.15 5.57
CA ASN A 97 -10.24 14.13 6.47
C ASN A 97 -11.74 13.90 6.30
N GLU A 98 -12.54 14.96 6.14
CA GLU A 98 -13.96 14.83 5.83
C GLU A 98 -14.15 14.03 4.52
N ALA A 99 -13.39 14.38 3.48
CA ALA A 99 -13.41 13.66 2.21
C ALA A 99 -12.94 12.19 2.35
N ALA A 100 -11.96 11.91 3.20
CA ALA A 100 -11.46 10.56 3.43
C ALA A 100 -12.52 9.65 4.08
N GLN A 101 -13.38 10.19 4.98
CA GLN A 101 -14.46 9.42 5.58
C GLN A 101 -15.50 8.99 4.54
N VAL A 102 -15.74 9.80 3.51
CA VAL A 102 -16.64 9.45 2.41
C VAL A 102 -16.21 8.16 1.68
N LEU A 103 -14.92 7.87 1.61
CA LEU A 103 -14.42 6.64 0.98
C LEU A 103 -14.93 5.37 1.67
N LEU A 104 -15.23 5.43 2.97
CA LEU A 104 -15.72 4.28 3.74
C LEU A 104 -17.17 3.91 3.40
N GLU A 105 -17.90 4.80 2.73
CA GLU A 105 -19.28 4.59 2.31
C GLU A 105 -19.38 3.78 0.99
N TYR A 106 -18.25 3.61 0.28
CA TYR A 106 -18.19 2.97 -1.03
C TYR A 106 -17.47 1.64 -0.98
N SER A 107 -17.81 0.77 -1.93
CA SER A 107 -17.13 -0.51 -2.13
C SER A 107 -16.53 -0.67 -3.55
N ASP A 108 -17.10 0.01 -4.55
CA ASP A 108 -16.60 -0.03 -5.93
C ASP A 108 -15.59 1.10 -6.16
N PHE A 109 -14.33 0.74 -6.34
CA PHE A 109 -13.22 1.67 -6.54
C PHE A 109 -12.68 1.68 -7.97
N THR A 110 -13.53 1.43 -8.95
CA THR A 110 -13.15 1.43 -10.38
C THR A 110 -12.46 2.74 -10.78
N SER A 111 -12.96 3.89 -10.32
CA SER A 111 -12.37 5.22 -10.60
C SER A 111 -10.94 5.40 -10.05
N PHE A 112 -10.49 4.55 -9.14
CA PHE A 112 -9.14 4.61 -8.59
C PHE A 112 -8.23 3.48 -9.11
N SER A 113 -8.76 2.58 -9.94
CA SER A 113 -7.99 1.47 -10.52
C SER A 113 -7.18 1.94 -11.73
N LYS A 114 -5.99 1.37 -11.90
CA LYS A 114 -5.30 1.49 -13.19
C LYS A 114 -6.06 0.68 -14.24
N THR A 115 -6.33 1.30 -15.39
CA THR A 115 -6.96 0.62 -16.54
C THR A 115 -6.06 -0.49 -17.10
N GLY A 116 -6.68 -1.52 -17.72
CA GLY A 116 -5.94 -2.63 -18.31
C GLY A 116 -5.28 -3.56 -17.30
N THR A 117 -5.87 -3.73 -16.13
CA THR A 117 -5.44 -4.72 -15.13
C THR A 117 -6.35 -5.93 -15.16
N ASP A 118 -5.73 -7.12 -15.14
CA ASP A 118 -6.44 -8.39 -15.10
C ASP A 118 -6.93 -8.68 -13.66
N VAL A 119 -8.02 -8.03 -13.25
CA VAL A 119 -8.68 -8.22 -11.95
C VAL A 119 -10.12 -8.63 -12.13
N LYS A 120 -10.57 -9.64 -11.36
CA LYS A 120 -11.94 -10.17 -11.44
C LYS A 120 -13.00 -9.16 -10.94
N THR A 121 -12.63 -8.24 -10.05
CA THR A 121 -13.54 -7.26 -9.47
C THR A 121 -12.79 -6.04 -8.96
N ASN A 122 -13.44 -4.87 -9.01
CA ASN A 122 -12.95 -3.62 -8.43
C ASN A 122 -13.55 -3.33 -7.04
N ILE A 123 -14.20 -4.33 -6.45
CA ILE A 123 -14.78 -4.22 -5.11
C ILE A 123 -13.68 -4.35 -4.05
N CYS A 124 -13.63 -3.37 -3.15
CA CYS A 124 -12.75 -3.32 -1.99
C CYS A 124 -13.55 -2.81 -0.78
N GLN A 125 -13.21 -3.27 0.42
CA GLN A 125 -13.81 -2.78 1.65
C GLN A 125 -12.76 -2.01 2.44
N LEU A 126 -12.87 -0.68 2.46
CA LEU A 126 -12.03 0.16 3.29
C LEU A 126 -12.56 0.13 4.72
N THR A 127 -11.64 0.00 5.67
CA THR A 127 -11.94 0.01 7.10
C THR A 127 -11.35 1.21 7.81
N GLU A 128 -10.41 1.90 7.17
CA GLU A 128 -9.77 3.10 7.70
C GLU A 128 -9.32 4.00 6.55
N ALA A 129 -9.54 5.31 6.70
CA ALA A 129 -9.01 6.33 5.79
C ALA A 129 -8.91 7.65 6.56
N ARG A 130 -7.70 8.05 6.99
CA ARG A 130 -7.51 9.26 7.79
C ARG A 130 -6.14 9.90 7.61
N TRP A 131 -6.11 11.22 7.71
CA TRP A 131 -4.90 12.01 7.82
C TRP A 131 -4.61 12.35 9.28
N GLU A 132 -3.35 12.29 9.66
CA GLU A 132 -2.87 12.74 10.95
C GLU A 132 -1.58 13.55 10.80
N GLN A 133 -1.42 14.56 11.63
CA GLN A 133 -0.19 15.33 11.69
C GLN A 133 0.81 14.63 12.61
N LEU A 134 1.96 14.27 12.08
CA LEU A 134 3.04 13.63 12.84
C LEU A 134 3.91 14.68 13.57
N LYS A 135 4.24 15.74 12.85
CA LYS A 135 4.98 16.91 13.29
C LYS A 135 4.52 18.15 12.53
N PRO A 136 4.86 19.36 12.97
CA PRO A 136 4.55 20.57 12.24
C PRO A 136 5.08 20.50 10.79
N GLY A 137 4.16 20.43 9.82
CA GLY A 137 4.46 20.32 8.40
C GLY A 137 4.68 18.90 7.87
N GLU A 138 4.55 17.86 8.69
CA GLU A 138 4.62 16.45 8.27
C GLU A 138 3.28 15.75 8.55
N TRP A 139 2.75 15.07 7.54
CA TRP A 139 1.44 14.43 7.59
C TRP A 139 1.51 13.00 7.08
N ARG A 140 0.68 12.15 7.65
CA ARG A 140 0.49 10.76 7.23
C ARG A 140 -0.96 10.48 6.90
N PHE A 141 -1.21 9.89 5.75
CA PHE A 141 -2.47 9.25 5.43
C PHE A 141 -2.37 7.76 5.75
N THR A 142 -3.28 7.28 6.55
CA THR A 142 -3.45 5.85 6.84
C THR A 142 -4.67 5.34 6.11
N VAL A 143 -4.54 4.25 5.36
CA VAL A 143 -5.66 3.59 4.69
C VAL A 143 -5.53 2.08 4.82
N SER A 144 -6.62 1.44 5.28
CA SER A 144 -6.70 -0.01 5.47
C SER A 144 -7.89 -0.58 4.70
N ALA A 145 -7.71 -1.74 4.08
CA ALA A 145 -8.76 -2.45 3.36
C ALA A 145 -8.47 -3.96 3.30
N ASN A 146 -9.51 -4.75 2.98
CA ASN A 146 -9.36 -6.17 2.68
C ASN A 146 -8.45 -6.41 1.47
N ARG A 147 -8.49 -5.53 0.48
CA ARG A 147 -7.61 -5.54 -0.70
C ARG A 147 -7.50 -4.14 -1.30
N PHE A 148 -6.49 -3.94 -2.14
CA PHE A 148 -6.33 -2.74 -2.95
C PHE A 148 -6.14 -3.09 -4.42
N LEU A 149 -6.67 -2.24 -5.29
CA LEU A 149 -6.44 -2.29 -6.72
C LEU A 149 -5.07 -1.67 -7.07
N ARG A 150 -4.57 -2.02 -8.24
CA ARG A 150 -3.31 -1.43 -8.72
C ARG A 150 -3.45 0.08 -8.83
N ASN A 151 -2.53 0.81 -8.19
CA ASN A 151 -2.47 2.27 -8.15
C ASN A 151 -3.55 2.96 -7.30
N MET A 152 -4.46 2.21 -6.68
CA MET A 152 -5.64 2.72 -5.97
C MET A 152 -5.29 3.76 -4.90
N VAL A 153 -4.39 3.44 -3.98
CA VAL A 153 -4.03 4.37 -2.88
C VAL A 153 -3.46 5.69 -3.41
N ARG A 154 -2.62 5.64 -4.44
CA ARG A 154 -2.04 6.83 -5.06
C ARG A 154 -3.10 7.71 -5.74
N ALA A 155 -4.10 7.11 -6.35
CA ALA A 155 -5.22 7.84 -6.96
C ALA A 155 -6.15 8.44 -5.90
N ILE A 156 -6.42 7.71 -4.81
CA ILE A 156 -7.17 8.21 -3.65
C ILE A 156 -6.47 9.45 -3.07
N VAL A 157 -5.18 9.34 -2.74
CA VAL A 157 -4.44 10.47 -2.16
C VAL A 157 -4.42 11.67 -3.12
N GLY A 158 -4.23 11.44 -4.43
CA GLY A 158 -4.28 12.53 -5.41
C GLY A 158 -5.64 13.24 -5.43
N THR A 159 -6.72 12.49 -5.34
CA THR A 159 -8.07 13.05 -5.28
C THR A 159 -8.30 13.82 -3.98
N LEU A 160 -7.87 13.29 -2.84
CA LEU A 160 -7.94 14.00 -1.55
C LEU A 160 -7.12 15.29 -1.56
N VAL A 161 -5.96 15.30 -2.23
CA VAL A 161 -5.14 16.51 -2.39
C VAL A 161 -5.86 17.56 -3.25
N GLU A 162 -6.57 17.19 -4.30
CA GLU A 162 -7.38 18.15 -5.07
C GLU A 162 -8.52 18.73 -4.21
N VAL A 163 -9.10 17.94 -3.31
CA VAL A 163 -10.07 18.45 -2.32
C VAL A 163 -9.39 19.41 -1.34
N GLY A 164 -8.24 19.05 -0.76
CA GLY A 164 -7.50 19.91 0.17
C GLY A 164 -6.95 21.19 -0.45
N ARG A 165 -6.85 21.25 -1.79
CA ARG A 165 -6.50 22.46 -2.56
C ARG A 165 -7.72 23.29 -2.93
N HIS A 166 -8.91 22.88 -2.50
CA HIS A 166 -10.20 23.48 -2.90
C HIS A 166 -10.45 23.50 -4.42
N ARG A 167 -9.85 22.56 -5.17
CA ARG A 167 -10.06 22.38 -6.62
C ARG A 167 -11.15 21.37 -6.93
N MET A 168 -11.51 20.54 -5.96
CA MET A 168 -12.59 19.56 -6.03
C MET A 168 -13.42 19.65 -4.75
N THR A 169 -14.72 19.68 -4.86
CA THR A 169 -15.60 19.57 -3.69
C THR A 169 -15.81 18.11 -3.30
N ILE A 170 -16.24 17.84 -2.06
CA ILE A 170 -16.60 16.48 -1.62
C ILE A 170 -17.71 15.89 -2.50
N SER A 171 -18.68 16.71 -2.92
CA SER A 171 -19.74 16.28 -3.86
C SER A 171 -19.18 15.86 -5.21
N GLN A 172 -18.23 16.61 -5.77
CA GLN A 172 -17.56 16.24 -7.02
C GLN A 172 -16.74 14.96 -6.86
N MET A 173 -16.10 14.75 -5.70
CA MET A 173 -15.40 13.49 -5.39
C MET A 173 -16.38 12.30 -5.37
N ARG A 174 -17.57 12.45 -4.75
CA ARG A 174 -18.63 11.42 -4.80
C ARG A 174 -19.03 11.09 -6.23
N HIS A 175 -19.30 12.08 -7.04
CA HIS A 175 -19.62 11.87 -8.46
C HIS A 175 -18.47 11.19 -9.21
N ALA A 176 -17.20 11.51 -8.90
CA ALA A 176 -16.06 10.86 -9.52
C ALA A 176 -15.97 9.37 -9.15
N ILE A 177 -16.30 8.98 -7.91
CA ILE A 177 -16.37 7.59 -7.48
C ILE A 177 -17.49 6.85 -8.22
N GLU A 178 -18.69 7.44 -8.21
CA GLU A 178 -19.91 6.86 -8.79
C GLU A 178 -19.84 6.70 -10.32
N ALA A 179 -19.10 7.59 -10.98
CA ALA A 179 -18.91 7.55 -12.43
C ALA A 179 -18.13 6.31 -12.92
N LYS A 180 -17.40 5.62 -12.04
CA LYS A 180 -16.55 4.46 -12.38
C LYS A 180 -15.55 4.74 -13.51
N ASP A 181 -15.11 5.99 -13.60
CA ASP A 181 -14.21 6.50 -14.62
C ASP A 181 -12.92 7.04 -13.98
N ARG A 182 -11.77 6.43 -14.34
CA ARG A 182 -10.46 6.83 -13.84
C ARG A 182 -10.09 8.29 -14.16
N GLN A 183 -10.61 8.83 -15.25
CA GLN A 183 -10.30 10.18 -15.68
C GLN A 183 -10.93 11.26 -14.80
N ARG A 184 -11.99 10.90 -14.07
CA ARG A 184 -12.67 11.81 -13.14
C ARG A 184 -12.03 11.89 -11.76
N ALA A 185 -11.21 10.92 -11.41
CA ALA A 185 -10.42 10.96 -10.18
C ALA A 185 -9.15 11.77 -10.35
N GLY A 186 -8.59 12.26 -9.26
CA GLY A 186 -7.33 13.01 -9.25
C GLY A 186 -6.16 12.21 -9.81
N GLU A 187 -5.10 12.89 -10.21
CA GLU A 187 -3.87 12.28 -10.69
C GLU A 187 -3.22 11.41 -9.61
N SER A 188 -2.48 10.40 -10.06
CA SER A 188 -1.79 9.51 -9.13
C SER A 188 -0.53 10.17 -8.58
N VAL A 189 -0.47 10.33 -7.28
CA VAL A 189 0.66 10.94 -6.57
C VAL A 189 1.93 10.06 -6.64
N PRO A 190 3.12 10.60 -6.36
CA PRO A 190 4.39 9.87 -6.42
C PRO A 190 4.40 8.59 -5.58
N GLY A 191 5.04 7.53 -6.09
CA GLY A 191 5.09 6.23 -5.40
C GLY A 191 6.05 6.19 -4.21
N HIS A 192 7.11 7.00 -4.24
CA HIS A 192 8.17 6.99 -3.21
C HIS A 192 7.71 7.44 -1.81
N ALA A 193 6.51 7.99 -1.69
CA ALA A 193 5.92 8.37 -0.42
C ALA A 193 4.89 7.34 0.11
N LEU A 194 4.66 6.25 -0.64
CA LEU A 194 3.72 5.18 -0.29
C LEU A 194 4.44 4.00 0.32
N TYR A 195 3.90 3.48 1.42
CA TYR A 195 4.44 2.34 2.17
C TYR A 195 3.36 1.31 2.44
N LEU A 196 3.61 0.05 2.10
CA LEU A 196 2.86 -1.06 2.66
C LEU A 196 3.41 -1.32 4.07
N THR A 197 2.58 -1.15 5.10
CA THR A 197 3.04 -1.16 6.50
C THR A 197 2.53 -2.33 7.30
N ASN A 198 1.41 -2.93 6.93
CA ASN A 198 0.87 -4.10 7.60
C ASN A 198 0.10 -5.01 6.65
N ILE A 199 0.18 -6.33 6.90
CA ILE A 199 -0.60 -7.37 6.25
C ILE A 199 -1.10 -8.32 7.34
N GLU A 200 -2.42 -8.57 7.36
CA GLU A 200 -3.04 -9.54 8.26
C GLU A 200 -3.53 -10.76 7.46
N TYR A 201 -3.40 -11.93 8.07
CA TYR A 201 -3.76 -13.22 7.51
C TYR A 201 -4.83 -13.91 8.34
#